data_b28537346ae462cef7f5e93787f95771
#
_entry.id   b28537346ae462cef7f5e93787f95771
#
_cell.length_a   1.000
_cell.length_b   1.000
_cell.length_c   1.000
_cell.angle_alpha   90.00
_cell.angle_beta   90.00
_cell.angle_gamma   90.00
#
_symmetry.space_group_name_H-M   'P 1'
#
loop_
_entity.id
_entity.type
_entity.pdbx_description
1 polymer ?
#
loop_
_entity_poly.entity_id
_entity_poly.type
_entity_poly.pdbx_seq_one_letter_code
_entity_poly.pdbx_strand_id
1 'polypeptide(L)'
;GVPQSTLSRILSGKIVDPSDKHISRIAEYFRVSTDYLRGRAAVGALRDDGRDPMHSELKDISLWDDDTPVNDDEVSIPFLREVELAAGSGRFVIEESEKASLRFGKRSLRHNGVQFDQAKCVTVRGNSMLPVLRDGATVGVNAGKSGIGDIVDGDLYAINHNGQLRVKQLYRLPSGIRLRSFNRDEHPDEDYSFQDIQDEQISILGHVFWWGMYAR
;
A
#
# COMPACT_ATOMS: atom_id res chain seq x y z
N GLY A 1 -27.98 -32.24 7.37
CA GLY A 1 -28.15 -31.67 6.06
C GLY A 1 -29.42 -32.15 5.35
N VAL A 2 -29.82 -31.50 4.27
CA VAL A 2 -30.89 -32.00 3.39
C VAL A 2 -30.26 -33.03 2.45
N PRO A 3 -30.85 -34.27 2.30
CA PRO A 3 -30.30 -35.27 1.36
C PRO A 3 -30.22 -34.73 -0.07
N GLN A 4 -29.15 -35.04 -0.81
CA GLN A 4 -28.92 -34.57 -2.17
C GLN A 4 -30.09 -34.94 -3.11
N SER A 5 -30.66 -36.15 -2.95
CA SER A 5 -31.83 -36.60 -3.72
C SER A 5 -33.07 -35.71 -3.49
N THR A 6 -33.28 -35.26 -2.27
CA THR A 6 -34.39 -34.37 -1.91
C THR A 6 -34.16 -32.97 -2.51
N LEU A 7 -32.93 -32.44 -2.41
CA LEU A 7 -32.55 -31.14 -3.00
C LEU A 7 -32.76 -31.16 -4.53
N SER A 8 -32.30 -32.18 -5.23
CA SER A 8 -32.50 -32.37 -6.68
C SER A 8 -33.97 -32.40 -7.07
N ARG A 9 -34.83 -33.04 -6.25
CA ARG A 9 -36.27 -33.11 -6.53
C ARG A 9 -37.00 -31.78 -6.30
N ILE A 10 -36.54 -30.99 -5.31
CA ILE A 10 -37.02 -29.63 -5.06
C ILE A 10 -36.64 -28.74 -6.28
N LEU A 11 -35.37 -28.73 -6.67
CA LEU A 11 -34.84 -27.88 -7.74
C LEU A 11 -35.45 -28.25 -9.10
N SER A 12 -35.79 -29.53 -9.33
CA SER A 12 -36.45 -30.00 -10.57
C SER A 12 -37.96 -29.79 -10.57
N GLY A 13 -38.54 -29.17 -9.55
CA GLY A 13 -39.95 -28.94 -9.43
C GLY A 13 -40.82 -30.19 -9.16
N LYS A 14 -40.18 -31.36 -8.91
CA LYS A 14 -40.89 -32.60 -8.57
C LYS A 14 -41.49 -32.58 -7.15
N ILE A 15 -41.03 -31.69 -6.31
CA ILE A 15 -41.62 -31.38 -5.00
C ILE A 15 -42.01 -29.89 -5.07
N VAL A 16 -43.31 -29.66 -5.19
CA VAL A 16 -43.88 -28.32 -5.35
C VAL A 16 -43.98 -27.59 -4.02
N ASP A 17 -44.21 -28.32 -2.92
CA ASP A 17 -44.26 -27.75 -1.55
C ASP A 17 -43.36 -28.55 -0.61
N PRO A 18 -42.08 -28.17 -0.50
CA PRO A 18 -41.15 -28.82 0.42
C PRO A 18 -41.56 -28.62 1.88
N SER A 19 -41.38 -29.65 2.70
CA SER A 19 -41.68 -29.55 4.13
C SER A 19 -40.87 -28.42 4.83
N ASP A 20 -41.47 -27.82 5.86
CA ASP A 20 -40.84 -26.74 6.65
C ASP A 20 -39.45 -27.10 7.15
N LYS A 21 -39.25 -28.39 7.55
CA LYS A 21 -37.96 -28.89 7.97
C LYS A 21 -36.87 -28.77 6.91
N HIS A 22 -37.20 -29.01 5.63
CA HIS A 22 -36.25 -28.87 4.52
C HIS A 22 -36.00 -27.40 4.17
N ILE A 23 -37.07 -26.61 4.10
CA ILE A 23 -36.99 -25.17 3.84
C ILE A 23 -36.15 -24.47 4.92
N SER A 24 -36.39 -24.76 6.21
CA SER A 24 -35.61 -24.14 7.31
C SER A 24 -34.13 -24.48 7.22
N ARG A 25 -33.76 -25.73 6.88
CA ARG A 25 -32.34 -26.10 6.72
C ARG A 25 -31.67 -25.46 5.50
N ILE A 26 -32.39 -25.28 4.42
CA ILE A 26 -31.91 -24.57 3.22
C ILE A 26 -31.76 -23.08 3.55
N ALA A 27 -32.76 -22.49 4.21
CA ALA A 27 -32.73 -21.10 4.65
C ALA A 27 -31.54 -20.81 5.58
N GLU A 28 -31.28 -21.72 6.53
CA GLU A 28 -30.15 -21.62 7.45
C GLU A 28 -28.81 -21.70 6.71
N TYR A 29 -28.67 -22.63 5.77
CA TYR A 29 -27.45 -22.77 4.97
C TYR A 29 -27.13 -21.54 4.14
N PHE A 30 -28.15 -20.96 3.46
CA PHE A 30 -28.01 -19.78 2.65
C PHE A 30 -28.20 -18.47 3.43
N ARG A 31 -28.45 -18.53 4.72
CA ARG A 31 -28.70 -17.37 5.61
C ARG A 31 -29.82 -16.46 5.13
N VAL A 32 -30.87 -17.03 4.59
CA VAL A 32 -32.07 -16.33 4.11
C VAL A 32 -33.28 -16.69 4.98
N SER A 33 -34.36 -15.89 4.92
CA SER A 33 -35.60 -16.23 5.60
C SER A 33 -36.34 -17.36 4.87
N THR A 34 -37.13 -18.15 5.60
CA THR A 34 -38.01 -19.17 5.00
C THR A 34 -39.06 -18.56 4.09
N ASP A 35 -39.51 -17.34 4.36
CA ASP A 35 -40.47 -16.58 3.54
C ASP A 35 -39.84 -16.09 2.22
N TYR A 36 -38.55 -15.76 2.23
CA TYR A 36 -37.80 -15.48 1.00
C TYR A 36 -37.75 -16.72 0.09
N LEU A 37 -37.42 -17.90 0.63
CA LEU A 37 -37.38 -19.14 -0.16
C LEU A 37 -38.77 -19.58 -0.68
N ARG A 38 -39.84 -19.14 -0.03
CA ARG A 38 -41.22 -19.38 -0.46
C ARG A 38 -41.77 -18.30 -1.37
N GLY A 39 -40.95 -17.28 -1.73
CA GLY A 39 -41.38 -16.18 -2.60
C GLY A 39 -42.42 -15.24 -1.93
N ARG A 40 -42.53 -15.29 -0.60
CA ARG A 40 -43.48 -14.45 0.17
C ARG A 40 -42.87 -13.14 0.66
N ALA A 41 -41.54 -13.01 0.58
CA ALA A 41 -40.81 -11.82 0.95
C ALA A 41 -39.97 -11.33 -0.24
N ALA A 42 -39.83 -10.01 -0.37
CA ALA A 42 -38.97 -9.39 -1.37
C ALA A 42 -37.50 -9.79 -1.18
N VAL A 43 -36.72 -9.70 -2.25
CA VAL A 43 -35.26 -9.83 -2.21
C VAL A 43 -34.74 -8.81 -1.18
N GLY A 44 -34.19 -9.30 -0.05
CA GLY A 44 -33.74 -8.45 1.05
C GLY A 44 -34.34 -8.79 2.41
N ALA A 45 -35.37 -9.65 2.50
CA ALA A 45 -35.87 -10.18 3.77
C ALA A 45 -34.93 -11.27 4.29
N LEU A 46 -33.71 -10.87 4.65
CA LEU A 46 -32.76 -11.71 5.39
C LEU A 46 -33.26 -11.90 6.81
N ARG A 47 -32.91 -13.02 7.47
CA ARG A 47 -33.18 -13.19 8.90
C ARG A 47 -32.60 -11.98 9.64
N ASP A 48 -33.42 -11.33 10.42
CA ASP A 48 -33.02 -10.27 11.36
C ASP A 48 -32.30 -10.91 12.57
N ASP A 49 -31.11 -11.46 12.32
CA ASP A 49 -30.14 -11.80 13.35
C ASP A 49 -29.16 -10.66 13.60
N GLY A 50 -29.51 -9.45 13.15
CA GLY A 50 -28.72 -8.25 13.33
C GLY A 50 -27.43 -8.22 12.50
N ARG A 51 -27.28 -9.15 11.53
CA ARG A 51 -26.12 -9.19 10.63
C ARG A 51 -26.58 -9.29 9.18
N ASP A 52 -26.77 -8.12 8.56
CA ASP A 52 -26.92 -8.02 7.11
C ASP A 52 -25.56 -8.38 6.46
N PRO A 53 -25.45 -9.50 5.73
CA PRO A 53 -24.16 -9.87 5.10
C PRO A 53 -23.86 -9.03 3.87
N MET A 54 -24.76 -8.17 3.39
CA MET A 54 -24.52 -7.24 2.26
C MET A 54 -24.38 -5.79 2.67
N HIS A 55 -24.80 -5.45 3.88
CA HIS A 55 -24.42 -4.20 4.52
C HIS A 55 -23.51 -4.58 5.70
N SER A 56 -22.25 -4.95 5.45
CA SER A 56 -21.23 -4.53 6.39
C SER A 56 -21.51 -3.04 6.60
N GLU A 57 -21.93 -2.64 7.78
CA GLU A 57 -22.07 -1.22 8.12
C GLU A 57 -20.77 -0.58 7.66
N LEU A 58 -20.82 0.12 6.53
CA LEU A 58 -19.75 1.00 6.11
C LEU A 58 -19.64 1.95 7.29
N LYS A 59 -18.60 1.76 8.09
CA LYS A 59 -18.32 2.69 9.18
C LYS A 59 -18.23 4.07 8.57
N ASP A 60 -18.83 5.03 9.25
CA ASP A 60 -18.73 6.43 8.86
C ASP A 60 -17.25 6.76 8.60
N ILE A 61 -17.00 7.46 7.48
CA ILE A 61 -15.65 7.91 7.15
C ILE A 61 -15.25 8.91 8.22
N SER A 62 -14.23 8.60 8.99
CA SER A 62 -13.60 9.54 9.89
C SER A 62 -12.85 10.59 9.07
N LEU A 63 -13.37 11.81 9.07
CA LEU A 63 -12.69 12.95 8.44
C LEU A 63 -11.56 13.42 9.35
N TRP A 64 -10.43 13.76 8.74
CA TRP A 64 -9.29 14.34 9.43
C TRP A 64 -8.69 15.48 8.58
N ASP A 65 -8.07 16.44 9.25
CA ASP A 65 -7.34 17.58 8.70
C ASP A 65 -5.99 17.71 9.41
N ASP A 66 -5.24 18.76 9.12
CA ASP A 66 -3.91 18.99 9.68
C ASP A 66 -3.95 19.24 11.20
N ASP A 67 -5.09 19.73 11.74
CA ASP A 67 -5.30 19.99 13.15
C ASP A 67 -5.82 18.77 13.93
N THR A 68 -6.23 17.72 13.22
CA THR A 68 -6.78 16.50 13.85
C THR A 68 -5.64 15.69 14.49
N PRO A 69 -5.69 15.39 15.82
CA PRO A 69 -4.70 14.58 16.48
C PRO A 69 -4.50 13.21 15.81
N VAL A 70 -3.26 12.73 15.81
CA VAL A 70 -2.94 11.37 15.33
C VAL A 70 -3.49 10.37 16.34
N ASN A 71 -4.25 9.37 15.87
CA ASN A 71 -4.78 8.31 16.70
C ASN A 71 -3.69 7.39 17.25
N ASP A 72 -3.97 6.66 18.33
CA ASP A 72 -2.99 5.76 18.97
C ASP A 72 -2.50 4.63 18.04
N ASP A 73 -3.25 4.25 17.02
CA ASP A 73 -2.92 3.22 16.04
C ASP A 73 -2.30 3.79 14.74
N GLU A 74 -2.10 5.09 14.66
CA GLU A 74 -1.50 5.81 13.54
C GLU A 74 -0.17 6.46 13.90
N VAL A 75 0.59 6.83 12.88
CA VAL A 75 1.81 7.63 12.98
C VAL A 75 1.91 8.56 11.78
N SER A 76 2.35 9.80 12.03
CA SER A 76 2.63 10.79 11.00
C SER A 76 4.09 10.65 10.55
N ILE A 77 4.28 10.36 9.27
CA ILE A 77 5.59 10.11 8.66
C ILE A 77 6.00 11.36 7.87
N PRO A 78 7.14 12.01 8.20
CA PRO A 78 7.59 13.21 7.53
C PRO A 78 8.08 12.93 6.12
N PHE A 79 7.95 13.94 5.25
CA PHE A 79 8.58 13.94 3.93
C PHE A 79 10.03 14.39 4.03
N LEU A 80 10.91 13.73 3.28
CA LEU A 80 12.24 14.24 2.98
C LEU A 80 12.14 15.24 1.83
N ARG A 81 12.89 16.33 1.92
CA ARG A 81 12.95 17.39 0.92
C ARG A 81 14.39 17.83 0.67
N GLU A 82 14.63 18.32 -0.52
CA GLU A 82 15.88 18.98 -0.89
C GLU A 82 15.83 20.44 -0.41
N VAL A 83 16.83 20.85 0.33
CA VAL A 83 16.97 22.24 0.84
C VAL A 83 18.28 22.80 0.33
N GLU A 84 18.24 23.95 -0.33
CA GLU A 84 19.44 24.65 -0.77
C GLU A 84 20.14 25.29 0.43
N LEU A 85 21.44 24.99 0.63
CA LEU A 85 22.22 25.47 1.79
C LEU A 85 22.40 26.98 1.81
N ALA A 86 22.49 27.61 0.61
CA ALA A 86 22.51 29.04 0.45
C ALA A 86 21.95 29.41 -0.92
N ALA A 87 21.14 30.46 -1.00
CA ALA A 87 20.49 30.88 -2.23
C ALA A 87 21.52 31.06 -3.38
N GLY A 88 21.36 30.27 -4.45
CA GLY A 88 22.23 30.28 -5.61
C GLY A 88 23.56 29.52 -5.47
N SER A 89 23.76 28.77 -4.37
CA SER A 89 24.98 27.95 -4.19
C SER A 89 25.01 26.68 -5.03
N GLY A 90 23.84 26.20 -5.48
CA GLY A 90 23.67 24.92 -6.15
C GLY A 90 23.97 23.70 -5.25
N ARG A 91 24.15 23.91 -3.95
CA ARG A 91 24.38 22.85 -2.95
C ARG A 91 23.11 22.58 -2.19
N PHE A 92 22.69 21.32 -2.19
CA PHE A 92 21.48 20.86 -1.53
C PHE A 92 21.83 19.89 -0.38
N VAL A 93 20.98 19.88 0.63
CA VAL A 93 20.95 18.85 1.68
C VAL A 93 19.54 18.28 1.74
N ILE A 94 19.44 17.07 2.26
CA ILE A 94 18.16 16.42 2.47
C ILE A 94 17.75 16.59 3.92
N GLU A 95 16.59 17.18 4.14
CA GLU A 95 16.01 17.42 5.45
C GLU A 95 14.60 16.87 5.56
N GLU A 96 14.14 16.65 6.79
CA GLU A 96 12.74 16.35 7.05
C GLU A 96 11.89 17.62 6.93
N SER A 97 10.72 17.49 6.28
CA SER A 97 9.75 18.56 6.20
C SER A 97 9.03 18.71 7.55
N GLU A 98 9.01 19.89 8.11
CA GLU A 98 8.23 20.20 9.31
C GLU A 98 6.71 20.24 9.06
N LYS A 99 6.30 20.50 7.79
CA LYS A 99 4.90 20.76 7.43
C LYS A 99 4.24 19.63 6.66
N ALA A 100 5.02 18.85 5.91
CA ALA A 100 4.46 17.79 5.06
C ALA A 100 4.68 16.43 5.70
N SER A 101 3.60 15.73 5.95
CA SER A 101 3.62 14.37 6.49
C SER A 101 2.49 13.53 5.88
N LEU A 102 2.62 12.22 5.98
CA LEU A 102 1.60 11.25 5.57
C LEU A 102 1.27 10.33 6.75
N ARG A 103 -0.01 10.12 7.04
CA ARG A 103 -0.45 9.23 8.12
C ARG A 103 -0.45 7.78 7.67
N PHE A 104 0.14 6.92 8.47
CA PHE A 104 0.14 5.47 8.28
C PHE A 104 -0.36 4.76 9.53
N GLY A 105 -1.14 3.71 9.34
CA GLY A 105 -1.47 2.81 10.44
C GLY A 105 -0.24 2.05 10.93
N LYS A 106 0.01 2.04 12.24
CA LYS A 106 1.13 1.34 12.88
C LYS A 106 1.15 -0.15 12.54
N ARG A 107 -0.03 -0.76 12.34
CA ARG A 107 -0.15 -2.17 11.92
C ARG A 107 0.46 -2.40 10.53
N SER A 108 0.23 -1.48 9.58
CA SER A 108 0.79 -1.58 8.23
C SER A 108 2.31 -1.51 8.25
N LEU A 109 2.89 -0.58 9.01
CA LEU A 109 4.34 -0.46 9.15
C LEU A 109 4.97 -1.71 9.76
N ARG A 110 4.39 -2.24 10.86
CA ARG A 110 4.86 -3.48 11.48
C ARG A 110 4.80 -4.66 10.52
N HIS A 111 3.72 -4.78 9.74
CA HIS A 111 3.58 -5.86 8.76
C HIS A 111 4.68 -5.82 7.69
N ASN A 112 5.14 -4.62 7.33
CA ASN A 112 6.24 -4.41 6.38
C ASN A 112 7.63 -4.34 7.06
N GLY A 113 7.72 -4.65 8.35
CA GLY A 113 9.00 -4.65 9.08
C GLY A 113 9.64 -3.27 9.21
N VAL A 114 8.82 -2.21 9.24
CA VAL A 114 9.28 -0.82 9.35
C VAL A 114 9.12 -0.33 10.77
N GLN A 115 10.21 0.13 11.39
CA GLN A 115 10.16 0.85 12.66
C GLN A 115 9.57 2.25 12.42
N PHE A 116 8.76 2.74 13.36
CA PHE A 116 7.99 3.96 13.16
C PHE A 116 8.87 5.20 12.99
N ASP A 117 9.96 5.28 13.74
CA ASP A 117 10.96 6.35 13.68
C ASP A 117 11.85 6.30 12.44
N GLN A 118 11.93 5.13 11.80
CA GLN A 118 12.69 4.91 10.57
C GLN A 118 11.87 5.09 9.29
N ALA A 119 10.57 5.36 9.41
CA ALA A 119 9.72 5.60 8.25
C ALA A 119 9.86 7.04 7.76
N LYS A 120 10.04 7.23 6.46
CA LYS A 120 10.08 8.53 5.77
C LYS A 120 9.26 8.48 4.50
N CYS A 121 8.85 9.64 3.98
CA CYS A 121 8.21 9.76 2.69
C CYS A 121 9.10 10.54 1.73
N VAL A 122 9.04 10.20 0.44
CA VAL A 122 9.74 10.91 -0.64
C VAL A 122 8.78 11.10 -1.81
N THR A 123 8.78 12.29 -2.40
CA THR A 123 8.06 12.55 -3.65
C THR A 123 8.96 12.21 -4.84
N VAL A 124 8.46 11.36 -5.72
CA VAL A 124 9.14 11.01 -6.98
C VAL A 124 9.03 12.18 -7.95
N ARG A 125 10.15 12.55 -8.59
CA ARG A 125 10.20 13.59 -9.60
C ARG A 125 10.71 13.06 -10.93
N GLY A 126 10.14 13.59 -12.01
CA GLY A 126 10.52 13.24 -13.37
C GLY A 126 9.96 11.89 -13.84
N ASN A 127 10.55 11.38 -14.92
CA ASN A 127 10.04 10.23 -15.67
C ASN A 127 10.92 8.98 -15.59
N SER A 128 12.01 9.00 -14.82
CA SER A 128 12.96 7.88 -14.77
C SER A 128 12.38 6.57 -14.29
N MET A 129 11.30 6.63 -13.50
CA MET A 129 10.66 5.45 -12.92
C MET A 129 9.35 5.04 -13.63
N LEU A 130 9.04 5.67 -14.79
CA LEU A 130 7.94 5.22 -15.64
C LEU A 130 8.20 3.80 -16.17
N PRO A 131 7.15 2.97 -16.36
CA PRO A 131 5.74 3.25 -16.09
C PRO A 131 5.29 2.98 -14.63
N VAL A 132 6.18 2.53 -13.76
CA VAL A 132 5.85 2.04 -12.40
C VAL A 132 5.53 3.19 -11.45
N LEU A 133 6.37 4.23 -11.42
CA LEU A 133 6.13 5.44 -10.64
C LEU A 133 6.10 6.64 -11.57
N ARG A 134 5.05 7.44 -11.45
CA ARG A 134 4.89 8.69 -12.21
C ARG A 134 5.45 9.87 -11.42
N ASP A 135 5.70 10.96 -12.13
CA ASP A 135 5.99 12.24 -11.50
C ASP A 135 4.90 12.63 -10.49
N GLY A 136 5.30 13.03 -9.29
CA GLY A 136 4.42 13.33 -8.17
C GLY A 136 3.95 12.11 -7.37
N ALA A 137 4.36 10.88 -7.70
CA ALA A 137 4.12 9.72 -6.84
C ALA A 137 4.81 9.90 -5.48
N THR A 138 4.19 9.38 -4.43
CA THR A 138 4.80 9.33 -3.09
C THR A 138 5.30 7.92 -2.80
N VAL A 139 6.50 7.78 -2.29
CA VAL A 139 7.05 6.51 -1.80
C VAL A 139 7.28 6.57 -0.30
N GLY A 140 6.93 5.49 0.40
CA GLY A 140 7.26 5.26 1.81
C GLY A 140 8.60 4.52 1.91
N VAL A 141 9.54 5.05 2.66
CA VAL A 141 10.93 4.62 2.74
C VAL A 141 11.25 4.14 4.15
N ASN A 142 11.87 2.98 4.28
CA ASN A 142 12.42 2.44 5.52
C ASN A 142 13.90 2.85 5.64
N ALA A 143 14.18 3.90 6.39
CA ALA A 143 15.54 4.39 6.62
C ALA A 143 16.40 3.44 7.47
N GLY A 144 15.79 2.49 8.18
CA GLY A 144 16.50 1.43 8.89
C GLY A 144 17.18 0.41 7.96
N LYS A 145 16.92 0.48 6.63
CA LYS A 145 17.56 -0.34 5.59
C LYS A 145 18.33 0.55 4.62
N SER A 146 19.40 1.16 5.07
CA SER A 146 20.21 2.13 4.33
C SER A 146 21.65 1.67 4.05
N GLY A 147 22.02 0.49 4.51
CA GLY A 147 23.34 -0.09 4.23
C GLY A 147 23.41 -0.77 2.87
N ILE A 148 24.62 -0.83 2.27
CA ILE A 148 24.85 -1.60 1.04
C ILE A 148 24.51 -3.09 1.25
N GLY A 149 24.71 -3.60 2.48
CA GLY A 149 24.34 -4.96 2.85
C GLY A 149 22.84 -5.22 2.89
N ASP A 150 22.02 -4.17 3.02
CA ASP A 150 20.57 -4.26 3.05
C ASP A 150 19.94 -4.26 1.65
N ILE A 151 20.76 -4.07 0.60
CA ILE A 151 20.24 -4.05 -0.77
C ILE A 151 19.71 -5.44 -1.16
N VAL A 152 18.45 -5.46 -1.56
CA VAL A 152 17.82 -6.56 -2.29
C VAL A 152 17.84 -6.17 -3.75
N ASP A 153 18.58 -6.94 -4.56
CA ASP A 153 18.84 -6.62 -5.96
C ASP A 153 17.53 -6.50 -6.76
N GLY A 154 17.31 -5.33 -7.37
CA GLY A 154 16.13 -5.00 -8.14
C GLY A 154 15.02 -4.31 -7.38
N ASP A 155 15.11 -4.21 -6.05
CA ASP A 155 14.15 -3.46 -5.25
C ASP A 155 14.39 -1.95 -5.36
N LEU A 156 13.37 -1.19 -4.98
CA LEU A 156 13.37 0.27 -5.02
C LEU A 156 13.99 0.87 -3.75
N TYR A 157 14.82 1.88 -3.94
CA TYR A 157 15.46 2.64 -2.88
C TYR A 157 15.37 4.13 -3.13
N ALA A 158 15.20 4.90 -2.05
CA ALA A 158 15.46 6.33 -2.07
C ALA A 158 16.95 6.58 -1.85
N ILE A 159 17.52 7.49 -2.62
CA ILE A 159 18.96 7.77 -2.66
C ILE A 159 19.15 9.28 -2.56
N ASN A 160 20.14 9.67 -1.78
CA ASN A 160 20.77 10.98 -1.88
C ASN A 160 21.94 10.88 -2.85
N HIS A 161 21.95 11.69 -3.88
CA HIS A 161 23.09 11.83 -4.78
C HIS A 161 23.49 13.31 -4.84
N ASN A 162 24.53 13.65 -4.12
CA ASN A 162 25.02 15.03 -4.02
C ASN A 162 23.91 16.05 -3.65
N GLY A 163 23.07 15.69 -2.67
CA GLY A 163 21.95 16.50 -2.19
C GLY A 163 20.65 16.37 -2.99
N GLN A 164 20.64 15.62 -4.08
CA GLN A 164 19.43 15.35 -4.86
C GLN A 164 18.75 14.06 -4.41
N LEU A 165 17.43 14.11 -4.24
CA LEU A 165 16.58 12.95 -3.97
C LEU A 165 16.30 12.19 -5.26
N ARG A 166 16.67 10.90 -5.29
CA ARG A 166 16.40 10.02 -6.42
C ARG A 166 15.74 8.74 -5.93
N VAL A 167 14.86 8.16 -6.73
CA VAL A 167 14.31 6.81 -6.51
C VAL A 167 14.79 5.94 -7.66
N LYS A 168 15.44 4.81 -7.35
CA LYS A 168 16.01 3.87 -8.32
C LYS A 168 15.88 2.44 -7.84
N GLN A 169 15.96 1.49 -8.76
CA GLN A 169 16.27 0.11 -8.41
C GLN A 169 17.78 0.01 -8.11
N LEU A 170 18.12 -0.66 -7.01
CA LEU A 170 19.51 -0.91 -6.68
C LEU A 170 19.91 -2.37 -6.96
N TYR A 171 21.16 -2.54 -7.38
CA TYR A 171 21.81 -3.82 -7.52
C TYR A 171 23.21 -3.72 -6.92
N ARG A 172 23.62 -4.77 -6.20
CA ARG A 172 24.99 -4.89 -5.70
C ARG A 172 25.90 -5.34 -6.82
N LEU A 173 27.04 -4.69 -6.94
CA LEU A 173 28.15 -5.10 -7.79
C LEU A 173 29.34 -5.51 -6.92
N PRO A 174 30.26 -6.33 -7.43
CA PRO A 174 31.47 -6.70 -6.69
C PRO A 174 32.32 -5.51 -6.22
N SER A 175 32.27 -4.40 -6.97
CA SER A 175 33.05 -3.18 -6.69
C SER A 175 32.20 -1.96 -6.31
N GLY A 176 30.89 -2.09 -6.13
CA GLY A 176 30.02 -0.94 -5.86
C GLY A 176 28.53 -1.26 -5.99
N ILE A 177 27.78 -0.34 -6.57
CA ILE A 177 26.35 -0.47 -6.80
C ILE A 177 25.97 -0.05 -8.22
N ARG A 178 24.86 -0.59 -8.71
CA ARG A 178 24.18 -0.13 -9.93
C ARG A 178 22.87 0.52 -9.56
N LEU A 179 22.63 1.70 -10.11
CA LEU A 179 21.36 2.42 -10.10
C LEU A 179 20.66 2.19 -11.43
N ARG A 180 19.44 1.67 -11.37
CA ARG A 180 18.64 1.38 -12.56
C ARG A 180 17.31 2.09 -12.51
N SER A 181 16.94 2.69 -13.64
CA SER A 181 15.62 3.26 -13.90
C SER A 181 14.69 2.22 -14.52
N PHE A 182 13.36 2.37 -14.35
CA PHE A 182 12.42 1.59 -15.15
C PHE A 182 12.37 2.12 -16.59
N ASN A 183 12.41 3.45 -16.78
CA ASN A 183 12.52 4.07 -18.09
C ASN A 183 13.97 4.04 -18.59
N ARG A 184 14.43 2.87 -19.02
CA ARG A 184 15.83 2.62 -19.39
C ARG A 184 16.23 3.25 -20.70
N ASP A 185 15.27 3.51 -21.59
CA ASP A 185 15.53 4.10 -22.90
C ASP A 185 16.04 5.53 -22.78
N GLU A 186 15.48 6.30 -21.84
CA GLU A 186 15.91 7.67 -21.56
C GLU A 186 16.91 7.77 -20.40
N HIS A 187 16.94 6.77 -19.51
CA HIS A 187 17.75 6.75 -18.30
C HIS A 187 18.51 5.43 -18.20
N PRO A 188 19.67 5.31 -18.84
CA PRO A 188 20.48 4.09 -18.81
C PRO A 188 20.95 3.73 -17.40
N ASP A 189 21.41 2.49 -17.21
CA ASP A 189 21.99 2.03 -15.96
C ASP A 189 23.22 2.87 -15.60
N GLU A 190 23.36 3.21 -14.32
CA GLU A 190 24.48 3.97 -13.77
C GLU A 190 25.24 3.06 -12.79
N ASP A 191 26.52 2.76 -13.07
CA ASP A 191 27.37 1.94 -12.19
C ASP A 191 28.33 2.86 -11.43
N TYR A 192 28.38 2.68 -10.10
CA TYR A 192 29.22 3.46 -9.19
C TYR A 192 30.11 2.51 -8.39
N SER A 193 31.42 2.69 -8.46
CA SER A 193 32.35 2.02 -7.57
C SER A 193 32.22 2.54 -6.13
N PHE A 194 32.81 1.82 -5.16
CA PHE A 194 32.83 2.32 -3.77
C PHE A 194 33.56 3.66 -3.65
N GLN A 195 34.51 3.97 -4.52
CA GLN A 195 35.19 5.26 -4.55
C GLN A 195 34.24 6.33 -5.10
N ASP A 196 33.55 6.07 -6.22
CA ASP A 196 32.60 7.00 -6.82
C ASP A 196 31.45 7.34 -5.85
N ILE A 197 30.99 6.35 -5.07
CA ILE A 197 29.95 6.57 -4.03
C ILE A 197 30.39 7.63 -3.02
N GLN A 198 31.68 7.64 -2.65
CA GLN A 198 32.23 8.63 -1.72
C GLN A 198 32.44 9.97 -2.40
N ASP A 199 33.05 9.97 -3.61
CA ASP A 199 33.41 11.20 -4.33
C ASP A 199 32.16 11.97 -4.78
N GLU A 200 31.11 11.26 -5.22
CA GLU A 200 29.84 11.85 -5.65
C GLU A 200 28.81 11.96 -4.51
N GLN A 201 29.19 11.70 -3.27
CA GLN A 201 28.34 11.81 -2.10
C GLN A 201 27.00 11.04 -2.26
N ILE A 202 27.09 9.80 -2.74
CA ILE A 202 25.93 8.94 -2.90
C ILE A 202 25.66 8.23 -1.56
N SER A 203 24.44 8.33 -1.06
CA SER A 203 24.00 7.56 0.12
C SER A 203 22.60 6.99 -0.08
N ILE A 204 22.40 5.78 0.42
CA ILE A 204 21.11 5.12 0.43
C ILE A 204 20.33 5.68 1.61
N LEU A 205 19.17 6.29 1.34
CA LEU A 205 18.28 6.83 2.38
C LEU A 205 17.38 5.75 2.97
N GLY A 206 17.10 4.70 2.19
CA GLY A 206 16.36 3.54 2.65
C GLY A 206 15.62 2.79 1.56
N HIS A 207 15.12 1.62 1.93
CA HIS A 207 14.33 0.73 1.07
C HIS A 207 12.89 1.22 0.94
N VAL A 208 12.32 1.22 -0.26
CA VAL A 208 10.93 1.59 -0.50
C VAL A 208 10.03 0.41 -0.11
N PHE A 209 9.16 0.61 0.89
CA PHE A 209 8.21 -0.41 1.36
C PHE A 209 6.78 -0.18 0.87
N TRP A 210 6.48 1.02 0.38
CA TRP A 210 5.15 1.41 -0.08
C TRP A 210 5.23 2.53 -1.11
N TRP A 211 4.25 2.62 -2.01
CA TRP A 211 4.05 3.78 -2.87
C TRP A 211 2.57 4.04 -3.14
N GLY A 212 2.25 5.30 -3.42
CA GLY A 212 0.93 5.74 -3.81
C GLY A 212 1.01 6.83 -4.87
N MET A 213 0.02 6.86 -5.77
CA MET A 213 -0.10 7.90 -6.78
C MET A 213 -1.57 8.06 -7.18
N TYR A 214 -1.93 9.27 -7.61
CA TYR A 214 -3.26 9.54 -8.15
C TYR A 214 -3.38 9.05 -9.59
N ALA A 215 -4.55 8.49 -9.91
CA ALA A 215 -4.91 8.19 -11.28
C ALA A 215 -5.08 9.51 -12.06
N ARG A 216 -4.48 9.58 -13.24
CA ARG A 216 -4.59 10.71 -14.18
C ARG A 216 -4.96 10.20 -15.55
#